data_4989a92406d22d03e4c4169d83a7a958
#
_entry.id   4989a92406d22d03e4c4169d83a7a958
#
_cell.length_a   1.000
_cell.length_b   1.000
_cell.length_c   1.000
_cell.angle_alpha   90.00
_cell.angle_beta   90.00
_cell.angle_gamma   90.00
#
_symmetry.space_group_name_H-M   'P 1'
#
loop_
_entity.id
_entity.type
_entity.pdbx_description
1 polymer ?
#
loop_
_entity_poly.entity_id
_entity_poly.type
_entity_poly.pdbx_seq_one_letter_code
_entity_poly.pdbx_strand_id
1 'polypeptide(L)'
;MKVRVFYHDKCFDGACSASLFTRFHRAMVAPDATYEFCGLVHRAGALFQEADFLGDENAIVDFKYSASPRITWWFDHHESAFLSAEDEAHFRACQQDPVCSRRRFFDPNYVSCTSFLAHIASTRFGFDVAPYAELIHWADIVDGARYESPQSAVEMPAPAMQLTLIIEATQDQAFVPRLIPLLTELPLAEVLEQPFVAGLLPPLLEQHQRAISLIRERAEYRDGTIFFDITDHPMEGFNKFIPYYLYPQATYAIGLSRSSFRTKVAVGSNPWTRATESQMVNLAKICERYGGGGHARVGAISFPPERGEEARAAATTIVQELRAANPFPSA
;
A
#
# COMPACT_ATOMS: atom_id res chain seq x y z
N MET A 1 -26.96 7.65 -15.11
CA MET A 1 -26.04 6.51 -15.25
C MET A 1 -25.36 6.27 -13.91
N LYS A 2 -25.40 5.03 -13.39
CA LYS A 2 -24.75 4.63 -12.13
C LYS A 2 -23.40 4.00 -12.43
N VAL A 3 -22.33 4.55 -11.87
CA VAL A 3 -20.96 4.02 -11.98
C VAL A 3 -20.55 3.43 -10.63
N ARG A 4 -20.15 2.17 -10.61
CA ARG A 4 -19.54 1.57 -9.43
C ARG A 4 -18.03 1.59 -9.59
N VAL A 5 -17.33 2.15 -8.59
CA VAL A 5 -15.87 2.26 -8.57
C VAL A 5 -15.35 1.33 -7.50
N PHE A 6 -14.69 0.26 -7.93
CA PHE A 6 -13.99 -0.69 -7.08
C PHE A 6 -12.56 -0.22 -6.92
N TYR A 7 -12.06 -0.14 -5.70
CA TYR A 7 -10.75 0.38 -5.39
C TYR A 7 -10.04 -0.48 -4.34
N HIS A 8 -8.73 -0.43 -4.30
CA HIS A 8 -7.94 -1.07 -3.24
C HIS A 8 -8.26 -0.43 -1.89
N ASP A 9 -8.95 -1.18 -1.03
CA ASP A 9 -9.36 -0.68 0.29
C ASP A 9 -8.19 -0.62 1.26
N LYS A 10 -8.29 0.28 2.26
CA LYS A 10 -7.23 0.52 3.24
C LYS A 10 -5.89 0.92 2.61
N CYS A 11 -5.94 1.50 1.43
CA CYS A 11 -4.80 2.03 0.69
C CYS A 11 -5.05 3.49 0.32
N PHE A 12 -4.05 4.34 0.56
CA PHE A 12 -4.15 5.76 0.19
C PHE A 12 -4.22 5.92 -1.32
N ASP A 13 -3.37 5.19 -2.07
CA ASP A 13 -3.39 5.24 -3.53
C ASP A 13 -4.73 4.74 -4.10
N GLY A 14 -5.30 3.66 -3.55
CA GLY A 14 -6.62 3.19 -3.95
C GLY A 14 -7.72 4.24 -3.77
N ALA A 15 -7.72 4.95 -2.64
CA ALA A 15 -8.68 6.03 -2.38
C ALA A 15 -8.46 7.23 -3.32
N CYS A 16 -7.19 7.63 -3.54
CA CYS A 16 -6.82 8.72 -4.45
C CYS A 16 -7.17 8.39 -5.90
N SER A 17 -6.88 7.16 -6.35
CA SER A 17 -7.21 6.67 -7.68
C SER A 17 -8.72 6.67 -7.93
N ALA A 18 -9.51 6.22 -6.96
CA ALA A 18 -10.98 6.26 -7.06
C ALA A 18 -11.51 7.70 -7.14
N SER A 19 -10.92 8.62 -6.38
CA SER A 19 -11.30 10.03 -6.39
C SER A 19 -10.97 10.68 -7.74
N LEU A 20 -9.73 10.52 -8.21
CA LEU A 20 -9.28 11.09 -9.48
C LEU A 20 -10.03 10.50 -10.67
N PHE A 21 -10.28 9.16 -10.67
CA PHE A 21 -11.12 8.52 -11.68
C PHE A 21 -12.50 9.15 -11.74
N THR A 22 -13.13 9.39 -10.60
CA THR A 22 -14.46 9.99 -10.52
C THR A 22 -14.48 11.39 -11.14
N ARG A 23 -13.47 12.21 -10.88
CA ARG A 23 -13.34 13.55 -11.46
C ARG A 23 -13.12 13.52 -12.96
N PHE A 24 -12.17 12.70 -13.40
CA PHE A 24 -11.90 12.46 -14.81
C PHE A 24 -13.15 11.97 -15.54
N HIS A 25 -13.79 10.91 -15.03
CA HIS A 25 -14.94 10.29 -15.67
C HIS A 25 -16.13 11.25 -15.75
N ARG A 26 -16.40 12.00 -14.70
CA ARG A 26 -17.47 13.03 -14.69
C ARG A 26 -17.19 14.13 -15.71
N ALA A 27 -15.96 14.60 -15.80
CA ALA A 27 -15.60 15.70 -16.69
C ALA A 27 -15.57 15.31 -18.17
N MET A 28 -15.10 14.09 -18.49
CA MET A 28 -14.76 13.73 -19.87
C MET A 28 -15.67 12.67 -20.47
N VAL A 29 -16.44 11.94 -19.65
CA VAL A 29 -17.22 10.78 -20.12
C VAL A 29 -18.71 10.95 -19.82
N ALA A 30 -19.08 11.20 -18.56
CA ALA A 30 -20.47 11.18 -18.11
C ALA A 30 -20.74 12.25 -17.03
N PRO A 31 -21.07 13.49 -17.41
CA PRO A 31 -21.28 14.59 -16.48
C PRO A 31 -22.35 14.34 -15.41
N ASP A 32 -23.41 13.62 -15.76
CA ASP A 32 -24.57 13.36 -14.90
C ASP A 32 -24.50 11.99 -14.20
N ALA A 33 -23.32 11.34 -14.18
CA ALA A 33 -23.16 10.05 -13.52
C ALA A 33 -23.19 10.19 -11.99
N THR A 34 -23.78 9.20 -11.33
CA THR A 34 -23.70 8.97 -9.89
C THR A 34 -22.71 7.88 -9.59
N TYR A 35 -21.97 8.01 -8.49
CA TYR A 35 -20.89 7.10 -8.14
C TYR A 35 -21.15 6.36 -6.84
N GLU A 36 -20.83 5.07 -6.82
CA GLU A 36 -20.84 4.22 -5.64
C GLU A 36 -19.45 3.60 -5.50
N PHE A 37 -18.85 3.67 -4.32
CA PHE A 37 -17.49 3.19 -4.05
C PHE A 37 -17.52 1.87 -3.30
N CYS A 38 -16.75 0.89 -3.78
CA CYS A 38 -16.70 -0.47 -3.27
C CYS A 38 -15.24 -0.86 -2.99
N GLY A 39 -14.87 -0.94 -1.71
CA GLY A 39 -13.52 -1.34 -1.31
C GLY A 39 -13.25 -2.82 -1.58
N LEU A 40 -12.10 -3.13 -2.17
CA LEU A 40 -11.59 -4.47 -2.43
C LEU A 40 -10.40 -4.76 -1.53
N VAL A 41 -10.36 -5.96 -0.95
CA VAL A 41 -9.24 -6.42 -0.13
C VAL A 41 -8.64 -7.69 -0.70
N HIS A 42 -7.33 -7.86 -0.54
CA HIS A 42 -6.67 -9.12 -0.89
C HIS A 42 -7.11 -10.21 0.08
N ARG A 43 -7.68 -11.28 -0.46
CA ARG A 43 -8.15 -12.44 0.30
C ARG A 43 -7.89 -13.73 -0.47
N ALA A 44 -7.87 -14.85 0.22
CA ALA A 44 -7.84 -16.15 -0.42
C ALA A 44 -9.18 -16.44 -1.15
N GLY A 45 -9.11 -17.12 -2.29
CA GLY A 45 -10.27 -17.46 -3.11
C GLY A 45 -10.64 -16.35 -4.11
N ALA A 46 -11.91 -16.33 -4.53
CA ALA A 46 -12.39 -15.38 -5.52
C ALA A 46 -12.37 -13.94 -4.98
N LEU A 47 -11.64 -13.07 -5.65
CA LEU A 47 -11.58 -11.64 -5.32
C LEU A 47 -12.82 -10.88 -5.77
N PHE A 48 -13.44 -11.33 -6.86
CA PHE A 48 -14.61 -10.70 -7.48
C PHE A 48 -15.78 -11.67 -7.53
N GLN A 49 -16.98 -11.13 -7.43
CA GLN A 49 -18.22 -11.84 -7.72
C GLN A 49 -18.97 -11.08 -8.81
N GLU A 50 -19.49 -11.77 -9.83
CA GLU A 50 -20.26 -11.11 -10.91
C GLU A 50 -21.45 -10.32 -10.37
N ALA A 51 -22.01 -10.78 -9.24
CA ALA A 51 -23.10 -10.08 -8.55
C ALA A 51 -22.70 -8.73 -7.94
N ASP A 52 -21.39 -8.42 -7.82
CA ASP A 52 -20.93 -7.14 -7.30
C ASP A 52 -20.97 -6.06 -8.40
N PHE A 53 -20.88 -6.43 -9.68
CA PHE A 53 -20.80 -5.53 -10.82
C PHE A 53 -22.19 -5.05 -11.28
N LEU A 54 -22.86 -4.24 -10.43
CA LEU A 54 -24.23 -3.79 -10.60
C LEU A 54 -24.39 -2.37 -11.17
N GLY A 55 -23.28 -1.72 -11.53
CA GLY A 55 -23.32 -0.41 -12.19
C GLY A 55 -23.74 -0.52 -13.66
N ASP A 56 -24.23 0.57 -14.22
CA ASP A 56 -24.31 0.73 -15.69
C ASP A 56 -22.90 0.71 -16.29
N GLU A 57 -21.93 1.29 -15.56
CA GLU A 57 -20.50 1.08 -15.75
C GLU A 57 -19.86 0.62 -14.43
N ASN A 58 -18.83 -0.23 -14.52
CA ASN A 58 -18.04 -0.69 -13.38
C ASN A 58 -16.57 -0.43 -13.66
N ALA A 59 -15.92 0.30 -12.77
CA ALA A 59 -14.50 0.61 -12.84
C ALA A 59 -13.74 -0.11 -11.73
N ILE A 60 -12.56 -0.65 -12.03
CA ILE A 60 -11.61 -1.11 -11.01
C ILE A 60 -10.35 -0.23 -11.12
N VAL A 61 -9.91 0.32 -10.01
CA VAL A 61 -8.69 1.14 -9.91
C VAL A 61 -7.79 0.59 -8.80
N ASP A 62 -6.48 0.57 -9.06
CA ASP A 62 -5.47 0.14 -8.10
C ASP A 62 -5.68 -1.29 -7.56
N PHE A 63 -6.23 -2.17 -8.38
CA PHE A 63 -6.50 -3.55 -7.98
C PHE A 63 -6.46 -4.51 -9.16
N LYS A 64 -6.38 -5.81 -8.83
CA LYS A 64 -6.27 -6.93 -9.76
C LYS A 64 -7.22 -6.84 -10.96
N TYR A 65 -6.76 -7.38 -12.07
CA TYR A 65 -7.56 -7.51 -13.30
C TYR A 65 -8.75 -8.42 -13.11
N SER A 66 -9.84 -8.10 -13.80
CA SER A 66 -10.99 -9.00 -13.98
C SER A 66 -11.36 -9.08 -15.45
N ALA A 67 -11.47 -10.30 -15.97
CA ALA A 67 -11.94 -10.58 -17.31
C ALA A 67 -13.46 -10.48 -17.48
N SER A 68 -14.21 -10.12 -16.43
CA SER A 68 -15.65 -9.96 -16.49
C SER A 68 -16.05 -8.97 -17.59
N PRO A 69 -17.04 -9.31 -18.44
CA PRO A 69 -17.58 -8.40 -19.45
C PRO A 69 -18.32 -7.20 -18.85
N ARG A 70 -18.64 -7.22 -17.56
CA ARG A 70 -19.27 -6.12 -16.84
C ARG A 70 -18.30 -5.03 -16.43
N ILE A 71 -16.95 -5.29 -16.46
CA ILE A 71 -15.93 -4.28 -16.18
C ILE A 71 -15.76 -3.42 -17.41
N THR A 72 -16.06 -2.12 -17.26
CA THR A 72 -15.91 -1.13 -18.31
C THR A 72 -14.58 -0.39 -18.27
N TRP A 73 -14.07 -0.09 -17.06
CA TRP A 73 -12.82 0.60 -16.84
C TRP A 73 -11.90 -0.19 -15.92
N TRP A 74 -10.60 -0.19 -16.25
CA TRP A 74 -9.59 -0.77 -15.37
C TRP A 74 -8.28 -0.01 -15.48
N PHE A 75 -7.70 0.32 -14.32
CA PHE A 75 -6.38 0.94 -14.18
C PHE A 75 -5.61 0.24 -13.07
N ASP A 76 -4.40 -0.23 -13.38
CA ASP A 76 -3.51 -0.83 -12.39
C ASP A 76 -2.04 -0.67 -12.79
N HIS A 77 -1.17 -0.65 -11.78
CA HIS A 77 0.28 -0.52 -11.93
C HIS A 77 1.07 -1.65 -11.26
N HIS A 78 0.42 -2.59 -10.60
CA HIS A 78 1.10 -3.67 -9.89
C HIS A 78 1.66 -4.73 -10.84
N GLU A 79 2.94 -5.13 -10.68
CA GLU A 79 3.51 -6.26 -11.43
C GLU A 79 2.67 -7.54 -11.31
N SER A 80 2.00 -7.71 -10.18
CA SER A 80 1.11 -8.84 -9.89
C SER A 80 -0.35 -8.61 -10.28
N ALA A 81 -0.64 -7.70 -11.23
CA ALA A 81 -2.00 -7.30 -11.63
C ALA A 81 -2.90 -8.49 -12.07
N PHE A 82 -2.32 -9.48 -12.71
CA PHE A 82 -3.06 -10.62 -13.24
C PHE A 82 -3.04 -11.81 -12.26
N LEU A 83 -4.20 -12.43 -12.05
CA LEU A 83 -4.35 -13.59 -11.17
C LEU A 83 -3.96 -14.89 -11.86
N SER A 84 -4.06 -14.92 -13.19
CA SER A 84 -3.74 -16.08 -14.02
C SER A 84 -3.19 -15.67 -15.38
N ALA A 85 -2.61 -16.64 -16.09
CA ALA A 85 -2.17 -16.45 -17.48
C ALA A 85 -3.35 -16.17 -18.43
N GLU A 86 -4.52 -16.69 -18.11
CA GLU A 86 -5.77 -16.47 -18.86
C GLU A 86 -6.23 -15.00 -18.74
N ASP A 87 -6.13 -14.41 -17.54
CA ASP A 87 -6.42 -12.98 -17.33
C ASP A 87 -5.49 -12.08 -18.15
N GLU A 88 -4.19 -12.40 -18.14
CA GLU A 88 -3.20 -11.67 -18.92
C GLU A 88 -3.45 -11.81 -20.43
N ALA A 89 -3.79 -13.03 -20.91
CA ALA A 89 -4.13 -13.28 -22.30
C ALA A 89 -5.40 -12.52 -22.72
N HIS A 90 -6.42 -12.49 -21.86
CA HIS A 90 -7.64 -11.72 -22.08
C HIS A 90 -7.34 -10.21 -22.17
N PHE A 91 -6.51 -9.67 -21.28
CA PHE A 91 -6.09 -8.26 -21.36
C PHE A 91 -5.34 -7.96 -22.67
N ARG A 92 -4.40 -8.82 -23.07
CA ARG A 92 -3.66 -8.66 -24.34
C ARG A 92 -4.58 -8.68 -25.56
N ALA A 93 -5.58 -9.56 -25.58
CA ALA A 93 -6.61 -9.57 -26.62
C ALA A 93 -7.45 -8.28 -26.61
N CYS A 94 -7.82 -7.80 -25.43
CA CYS A 94 -8.51 -6.53 -25.25
C CYS A 94 -7.73 -5.34 -25.83
N GLN A 95 -6.40 -5.32 -25.74
CA GLN A 95 -5.58 -4.25 -26.31
C GLN A 95 -5.64 -4.20 -27.85
N GLN A 96 -6.09 -5.25 -28.54
CA GLN A 96 -6.31 -5.28 -29.97
C GLN A 96 -7.73 -4.79 -30.37
N ASP A 97 -8.64 -4.69 -29.42
CA ASP A 97 -9.99 -4.18 -29.65
C ASP A 97 -10.05 -2.67 -29.43
N PRO A 98 -10.51 -1.87 -30.42
CA PRO A 98 -10.52 -0.40 -30.33
C PRO A 98 -11.39 0.18 -29.20
N VAL A 99 -12.40 -0.57 -28.72
CA VAL A 99 -13.28 -0.13 -27.64
C VAL A 99 -12.67 -0.48 -26.30
N CYS A 100 -12.23 -1.72 -26.14
CA CYS A 100 -11.67 -2.25 -24.92
C CYS A 100 -10.34 -1.57 -24.55
N SER A 101 -9.44 -1.37 -25.51
CA SER A 101 -8.13 -0.73 -25.32
C SER A 101 -8.19 0.74 -24.87
N ARG A 102 -9.35 1.40 -25.06
CA ARG A 102 -9.58 2.77 -24.60
C ARG A 102 -10.04 2.88 -23.15
N ARG A 103 -10.25 1.74 -22.47
CA ARG A 103 -10.85 1.70 -21.12
C ARG A 103 -10.10 0.81 -20.15
N ARG A 104 -9.12 0.02 -20.59
CA ARG A 104 -8.32 -0.87 -19.75
C ARG A 104 -6.84 -0.57 -19.92
N PHE A 105 -6.22 -0.10 -18.85
CA PHE A 105 -4.85 0.42 -18.84
C PHE A 105 -4.02 -0.26 -17.77
N PHE A 106 -2.77 -0.60 -18.14
CA PHE A 106 -1.81 -1.23 -17.26
C PHE A 106 -0.40 -0.79 -17.60
N ASP A 107 0.36 -0.34 -16.60
CA ASP A 107 1.78 -0.08 -16.75
C ASP A 107 2.50 -0.19 -15.39
N PRO A 108 3.32 -1.25 -15.17
CA PRO A 108 4.01 -1.49 -13.90
C PRO A 108 5.20 -0.53 -13.65
N ASN A 109 5.53 0.37 -14.58
CA ASN A 109 6.59 1.34 -14.39
C ASN A 109 6.13 2.59 -13.61
N TYR A 110 4.84 2.77 -13.41
CA TYR A 110 4.32 3.85 -12.58
C TYR A 110 4.43 3.53 -11.09
N VAL A 111 4.67 4.57 -10.30
CA VAL A 111 4.87 4.46 -8.85
C VAL A 111 3.56 4.24 -8.12
N SER A 112 2.49 4.90 -8.59
CA SER A 112 1.14 4.80 -8.05
C SER A 112 0.12 4.67 -9.17
N CYS A 113 -1.02 4.04 -8.91
CA CYS A 113 -2.13 4.00 -9.83
C CYS A 113 -2.72 5.40 -10.05
N THR A 114 -2.69 6.27 -9.04
CA THR A 114 -3.12 7.67 -9.14
C THR A 114 -2.31 8.43 -10.19
N SER A 115 -0.97 8.35 -10.16
CA SER A 115 -0.14 9.02 -11.17
C SER A 115 -0.28 8.40 -12.55
N PHE A 116 -0.44 7.09 -12.64
CA PHE A 116 -0.75 6.41 -13.91
C PHE A 116 -2.08 6.86 -14.51
N LEU A 117 -3.14 6.88 -13.70
CA LEU A 117 -4.46 7.35 -14.12
C LEU A 117 -4.40 8.82 -14.57
N ALA A 118 -3.69 9.67 -13.83
CA ALA A 118 -3.48 11.08 -14.19
C ALA A 118 -2.83 11.21 -15.58
N HIS A 119 -1.79 10.41 -15.85
CA HIS A 119 -1.13 10.38 -17.15
C HIS A 119 -2.09 9.97 -18.27
N ILE A 120 -2.85 8.89 -18.09
CA ILE A 120 -3.82 8.42 -19.08
C ILE A 120 -4.93 9.45 -19.30
N ALA A 121 -5.52 9.99 -18.23
CA ALA A 121 -6.58 10.99 -18.29
C ALA A 121 -6.12 12.24 -19.05
N SER A 122 -4.92 12.73 -18.79
CA SER A 122 -4.36 13.90 -19.48
C SER A 122 -4.03 13.60 -20.95
N THR A 123 -3.24 12.54 -21.22
CA THR A 123 -2.69 12.30 -22.56
C THR A 123 -3.68 11.70 -23.54
N ARG A 124 -4.62 10.87 -23.07
CA ARG A 124 -5.59 10.18 -23.92
C ARG A 124 -6.92 10.90 -24.02
N PHE A 125 -7.29 11.68 -22.98
CA PHE A 125 -8.61 12.30 -22.91
C PHE A 125 -8.57 13.83 -22.79
N GLY A 126 -7.38 14.44 -22.62
CA GLY A 126 -7.24 15.89 -22.47
C GLY A 126 -7.76 16.45 -21.15
N PHE A 127 -7.87 15.60 -20.12
CA PHE A 127 -8.30 16.03 -18.78
C PHE A 127 -7.20 16.85 -18.10
N ASP A 128 -7.56 18.02 -17.56
CA ASP A 128 -6.63 18.84 -16.79
C ASP A 128 -6.39 18.25 -15.40
N VAL A 129 -5.18 17.76 -15.16
CA VAL A 129 -4.74 17.16 -13.91
C VAL A 129 -4.02 18.13 -12.97
N ALA A 130 -3.72 19.35 -13.43
CA ALA A 130 -2.98 20.33 -12.63
C ALA A 130 -3.64 20.67 -11.28
N PRO A 131 -4.99 20.76 -11.17
CA PRO A 131 -5.64 20.98 -9.88
C PRO A 131 -5.41 19.86 -8.84
N TYR A 132 -4.99 18.68 -9.27
CA TYR A 132 -4.81 17.48 -8.42
C TYR A 132 -3.34 17.15 -8.16
N ALA A 133 -2.42 18.08 -8.44
CA ALA A 133 -0.98 17.87 -8.33
C ALA A 133 -0.55 17.45 -6.91
N GLU A 134 -1.14 18.03 -5.85
CA GLU A 134 -0.87 17.63 -4.47
C GLU A 134 -1.25 16.16 -4.23
N LEU A 135 -2.44 15.76 -4.64
CA LEU A 135 -2.95 14.40 -4.47
C LEU A 135 -2.06 13.37 -5.20
N ILE A 136 -1.71 13.65 -6.46
CA ILE A 136 -0.87 12.79 -7.30
C ILE A 136 0.53 12.66 -6.68
N HIS A 137 1.12 13.76 -6.26
CA HIS A 137 2.44 13.79 -5.62
C HIS A 137 2.48 12.91 -4.36
N TRP A 138 1.49 13.04 -3.48
CA TRP A 138 1.45 12.27 -2.26
C TRP A 138 1.10 10.79 -2.49
N ALA A 139 0.30 10.46 -3.49
CA ALA A 139 0.08 9.08 -3.88
C ALA A 139 1.41 8.39 -4.27
N ASP A 140 2.25 9.04 -5.08
CA ASP A 140 3.58 8.52 -5.44
C ASP A 140 4.52 8.38 -4.24
N ILE A 141 4.50 9.32 -3.29
CA ILE A 141 5.34 9.24 -2.09
C ILE A 141 4.92 8.08 -1.19
N VAL A 142 3.62 7.96 -0.95
CA VAL A 142 3.08 6.96 -0.01
C VAL A 142 3.23 5.56 -0.58
N ASP A 143 2.78 5.33 -1.81
CA ASP A 143 2.77 4.02 -2.43
C ASP A 143 4.19 3.52 -2.75
N GLY A 144 5.02 4.40 -3.33
CA GLY A 144 6.41 4.12 -3.60
C GLY A 144 7.33 4.14 -2.39
N ALA A 145 6.82 4.43 -1.19
CA ALA A 145 7.61 4.66 0.04
C ALA A 145 8.77 5.65 -0.19
N ARG A 146 8.55 6.70 -0.99
CA ARG A 146 9.55 7.69 -1.40
C ARG A 146 9.65 8.87 -0.44
N TYR A 147 9.49 8.62 0.85
CA TYR A 147 9.69 9.63 1.89
C TYR A 147 11.12 10.14 1.88
N GLU A 148 11.28 11.44 2.09
CA GLU A 148 12.59 12.11 2.07
C GLU A 148 13.57 11.54 3.11
N SER A 149 13.07 11.15 4.27
CA SER A 149 13.87 10.65 5.37
C SER A 149 13.08 9.70 6.29
N PRO A 150 13.76 8.93 7.14
CA PRO A 150 13.10 8.16 8.19
C PRO A 150 12.26 9.03 9.13
N GLN A 151 12.72 10.25 9.40
CA GLN A 151 12.01 11.25 10.23
C GLN A 151 10.66 11.60 9.59
N SER A 152 10.70 11.99 8.32
CA SER A 152 9.48 12.32 7.56
C SER A 152 8.50 11.14 7.56
N ALA A 153 8.99 9.91 7.31
CA ALA A 153 8.15 8.71 7.27
C ALA A 153 7.49 8.35 8.62
N VAL A 154 8.11 8.71 9.75
CA VAL A 154 7.65 8.31 11.09
C VAL A 154 6.95 9.46 11.81
N GLU A 155 7.42 10.69 11.68
CA GLU A 155 6.81 11.86 12.33
C GLU A 155 5.53 12.34 11.61
N MET A 156 5.34 11.91 10.36
CA MET A 156 4.14 12.16 9.55
C MET A 156 3.69 13.64 9.53
N PRO A 157 4.58 14.58 9.13
CA PRO A 157 4.27 16.01 9.19
C PRO A 157 3.24 16.46 8.15
N ALA A 158 3.04 15.69 7.08
CA ALA A 158 2.15 16.06 6.00
C ALA A 158 0.74 15.47 6.18
N PRO A 159 -0.32 16.20 5.80
CA PRO A 159 -1.71 15.75 5.88
C PRO A 159 -1.95 14.40 5.20
N ALA A 160 -1.35 14.15 4.04
CA ALA A 160 -1.47 12.89 3.33
C ALA A 160 -1.04 11.68 4.17
N MET A 161 0.04 11.82 4.94
CA MET A 161 0.58 10.74 5.77
C MET A 161 -0.35 10.43 6.96
N GLN A 162 -0.97 11.46 7.51
CA GLN A 162 -1.95 11.33 8.58
C GLN A 162 -3.26 10.71 8.07
N LEU A 163 -3.70 11.11 6.86
CA LEU A 163 -4.82 10.46 6.17
C LEU A 163 -4.53 9.00 5.87
N THR A 164 -3.32 8.66 5.43
CA THR A 164 -2.87 7.28 5.23
C THR A 164 -3.01 6.47 6.51
N LEU A 165 -2.53 6.99 7.64
CA LEU A 165 -2.66 6.33 8.94
C LEU A 165 -4.13 6.04 9.29
N ILE A 166 -5.04 6.99 9.05
CA ILE A 166 -6.47 6.81 9.32
C ILE A 166 -7.09 5.78 8.36
N ILE A 167 -6.80 5.86 7.06
CA ILE A 167 -7.32 4.95 6.03
C ILE A 167 -6.92 3.51 6.34
N GLU A 168 -5.65 3.27 6.68
CA GLU A 168 -5.13 1.94 6.99
C GLU A 168 -5.71 1.37 8.29
N ALA A 169 -5.96 2.21 9.29
CA ALA A 169 -6.42 1.80 10.61
C ALA A 169 -7.93 1.63 10.73
N THR A 170 -8.72 2.29 9.88
CA THR A 170 -10.19 2.29 10.02
C THR A 170 -10.78 0.89 9.88
N GLN A 171 -11.79 0.59 10.71
CA GLN A 171 -12.62 -0.62 10.61
C GLN A 171 -14.03 -0.29 10.06
N ASP A 172 -14.37 0.98 9.92
CA ASP A 172 -15.63 1.43 9.34
C ASP A 172 -15.57 1.33 7.81
N GLN A 173 -16.29 0.39 7.24
CA GLN A 173 -16.38 0.18 5.79
C GLN A 173 -16.99 1.39 5.04
N ALA A 174 -17.72 2.26 5.73
CA ALA A 174 -18.28 3.46 5.13
C ALA A 174 -17.31 4.65 5.13
N PHE A 175 -16.18 4.56 5.85
CA PHE A 175 -15.25 5.67 6.02
C PHE A 175 -14.59 6.08 4.70
N VAL A 176 -13.90 5.16 4.02
CA VAL A 176 -13.18 5.46 2.78
C VAL A 176 -14.13 5.88 1.66
N PRO A 177 -15.30 5.23 1.42
CA PRO A 177 -16.30 5.72 0.49
C PRO A 177 -16.76 7.16 0.72
N ARG A 178 -16.83 7.61 1.98
CA ARG A 178 -17.16 9.01 2.32
C ARG A 178 -16.00 9.97 2.10
N LEU A 179 -14.78 9.48 2.25
CA LEU A 179 -13.55 10.26 2.09
C LEU A 179 -13.24 10.54 0.61
N ILE A 180 -13.41 9.55 -0.27
CA ILE A 180 -13.04 9.59 -1.69
C ILE A 180 -13.48 10.89 -2.39
N PRO A 181 -14.74 11.35 -2.31
CA PRO A 181 -15.14 12.58 -2.98
C PRO A 181 -14.34 13.82 -2.53
N LEU A 182 -13.97 13.86 -1.26
CA LEU A 182 -13.31 15.02 -0.66
C LEU A 182 -11.85 15.16 -1.11
N LEU A 183 -11.18 14.04 -1.42
CA LEU A 183 -9.77 14.03 -1.80
C LEU A 183 -9.45 14.85 -3.07
N THR A 184 -10.42 15.10 -3.92
CA THR A 184 -10.30 15.96 -5.12
C THR A 184 -11.13 17.25 -5.02
N GLU A 185 -11.91 17.43 -3.97
CA GLU A 185 -12.74 18.61 -3.74
C GLU A 185 -12.09 19.62 -2.81
N LEU A 186 -11.23 19.11 -1.89
CA LEU A 186 -10.58 19.90 -0.85
C LEU A 186 -9.07 19.65 -0.85
N PRO A 187 -8.26 20.64 -0.41
CA PRO A 187 -6.87 20.40 -0.02
C PRO A 187 -6.78 19.32 1.07
N LEU A 188 -5.73 18.49 1.06
CA LEU A 188 -5.61 17.37 2.02
C LEU A 188 -5.65 17.81 3.48
N ALA A 189 -5.15 19.02 3.79
CA ALA A 189 -5.24 19.61 5.13
C ALA A 189 -6.70 19.83 5.55
N GLU A 190 -7.55 20.33 4.66
CA GLU A 190 -8.96 20.56 4.94
C GLU A 190 -9.76 19.24 5.02
N VAL A 191 -9.31 18.19 4.34
CA VAL A 191 -9.88 16.83 4.48
C VAL A 191 -9.66 16.31 5.90
N LEU A 192 -8.49 16.54 6.50
CA LEU A 192 -8.22 16.16 7.90
C LEU A 192 -9.12 16.88 8.91
N GLU A 193 -9.53 18.12 8.60
CA GLU A 193 -10.38 18.93 9.48
C GLU A 193 -11.86 18.51 9.43
N GLN A 194 -12.24 17.63 8.52
CA GLN A 194 -13.62 17.15 8.44
C GLN A 194 -14.04 16.46 9.75
N PRO A 195 -15.22 16.76 10.32
CA PRO A 195 -15.63 16.25 11.64
C PRO A 195 -15.57 14.73 11.79
N PHE A 196 -15.83 13.97 10.72
CA PHE A 196 -15.77 12.50 10.73
C PHE A 196 -14.35 11.96 10.58
N VAL A 197 -13.35 12.80 10.24
CA VAL A 197 -11.94 12.45 10.09
C VAL A 197 -11.14 12.88 11.31
N ALA A 198 -11.30 14.15 11.73
CA ALA A 198 -10.48 14.79 12.76
C ALA A 198 -10.46 14.01 14.09
N GLY A 199 -11.58 13.44 14.50
CA GLY A 199 -11.69 12.66 15.74
C GLY A 199 -10.94 11.33 15.73
N LEU A 200 -10.56 10.80 14.56
CA LEU A 200 -9.88 9.51 14.43
C LEU A 200 -8.37 9.63 14.61
N LEU A 201 -7.79 10.78 14.31
CA LEU A 201 -6.33 10.96 14.29
C LEU A 201 -5.67 10.90 15.68
N PRO A 202 -6.15 11.58 16.74
CA PRO A 202 -5.46 11.63 18.02
C PRO A 202 -5.16 10.26 18.65
N PRO A 203 -6.12 9.31 18.75
CA PRO A 203 -5.84 8.00 19.32
C PRO A 203 -4.86 7.18 18.47
N LEU A 204 -4.84 7.37 17.14
CA LEU A 204 -3.89 6.69 16.26
C LEU A 204 -2.47 7.23 16.41
N LEU A 205 -2.31 8.53 16.56
CA LEU A 205 -1.00 9.15 16.86
C LEU A 205 -0.48 8.68 18.23
N GLU A 206 -1.35 8.57 19.23
CA GLU A 206 -0.97 8.05 20.54
C GLU A 206 -0.52 6.58 20.48
N GLN A 207 -1.24 5.74 19.71
CA GLN A 207 -0.83 4.37 19.45
C GLN A 207 0.51 4.30 18.72
N HIS A 208 0.72 5.17 17.73
CA HIS A 208 1.96 5.28 16.99
C HIS A 208 3.14 5.66 17.92
N GLN A 209 2.97 6.63 18.82
CA GLN A 209 4.00 7.00 19.79
C GLN A 209 4.31 5.87 20.78
N ARG A 210 3.30 5.09 21.20
CA ARG A 210 3.51 3.89 22.02
C ARG A 210 4.33 2.83 21.26
N ALA A 211 4.07 2.64 19.96
CA ALA A 211 4.85 1.71 19.13
C ALA A 211 6.32 2.15 18.98
N ILE A 212 6.58 3.46 18.79
CA ILE A 212 7.94 4.01 18.75
C ILE A 212 8.66 3.73 20.08
N SER A 213 8.01 4.01 21.21
CA SER A 213 8.59 3.82 22.53
C SER A 213 8.89 2.34 22.84
N LEU A 214 7.96 1.46 22.50
CA LEU A 214 8.12 0.01 22.69
C LEU A 214 9.27 -0.54 21.83
N ILE A 215 9.31 -0.18 20.53
CA ILE A 215 10.40 -0.64 19.65
C ILE A 215 11.75 -0.08 20.11
N ARG A 216 11.81 1.18 20.56
CA ARG A 216 13.04 1.77 21.12
C ARG A 216 13.56 0.99 22.33
N GLU A 217 12.67 0.55 23.20
CA GLU A 217 13.02 -0.23 24.41
C GLU A 217 13.55 -1.64 24.06
N ARG A 218 12.99 -2.27 23.03
CA ARG A 218 13.23 -3.68 22.70
C ARG A 218 14.24 -3.89 21.57
N ALA A 219 14.58 -2.83 20.82
CA ALA A 219 15.44 -2.97 19.65
C ALA A 219 16.92 -3.10 20.04
N GLU A 220 17.55 -4.11 19.47
CA GLU A 220 18.99 -4.30 19.48
C GLU A 220 19.57 -3.98 18.10
N TYR A 221 20.55 -3.09 18.03
CA TYR A 221 21.32 -2.81 16.84
C TYR A 221 22.69 -3.47 16.92
N ARG A 222 22.99 -4.33 15.97
CA ARG A 222 24.30 -4.96 15.84
C ARG A 222 24.60 -5.32 14.40
N ASP A 223 25.87 -5.09 13.96
CA ASP A 223 26.38 -5.47 12.64
C ASP A 223 25.42 -5.06 11.49
N GLY A 224 24.99 -3.78 11.48
CA GLY A 224 24.11 -3.22 10.46
C GLY A 224 22.64 -3.69 10.51
N THR A 225 22.28 -4.51 11.49
CA THR A 225 20.96 -5.16 11.59
C THR A 225 20.29 -4.81 12.90
N ILE A 226 19.01 -4.40 12.82
CA ILE A 226 18.14 -4.18 13.96
C ILE A 226 17.29 -5.44 14.16
N PHE A 227 17.18 -5.88 15.40
CA PHE A 227 16.23 -6.90 15.81
C PHE A 227 15.39 -6.41 16.99
N PHE A 228 14.09 -6.67 16.99
CA PHE A 228 13.20 -6.45 18.12
C PHE A 228 12.10 -7.51 18.18
N ASP A 229 11.76 -7.91 19.40
CA ASP A 229 10.65 -8.82 19.72
C ASP A 229 9.65 -8.09 20.61
N ILE A 230 8.43 -7.89 20.09
CA ILE A 230 7.31 -7.25 20.78
C ILE A 230 6.10 -8.17 20.90
N THR A 231 6.31 -9.49 20.86
CA THR A 231 5.23 -10.49 20.91
C THR A 231 4.46 -10.51 22.24
N ASP A 232 5.07 -10.03 23.32
CA ASP A 232 4.45 -9.83 24.62
C ASP A 232 3.53 -8.59 24.71
N HIS A 233 3.57 -7.72 23.68
CA HIS A 233 2.69 -6.56 23.53
C HIS A 233 1.91 -6.67 22.22
N PRO A 234 0.81 -7.46 22.17
CA PRO A 234 0.05 -7.67 20.95
C PRO A 234 -0.46 -6.36 20.35
N MET A 235 -0.21 -6.17 19.07
CA MET A 235 -0.71 -5.03 18.29
C MET A 235 -1.02 -5.43 16.85
N GLU A 236 -2.02 -4.79 16.24
CA GLU A 236 -2.47 -5.13 14.89
C GLU A 236 -1.52 -4.61 13.80
N GLY A 237 -0.71 -3.59 14.10
CA GLY A 237 0.29 -3.06 13.18
C GLY A 237 1.07 -1.89 13.77
N PHE A 238 2.16 -1.56 13.12
CA PHE A 238 2.99 -0.39 13.41
C PHE A 238 3.70 0.09 12.14
N ASN A 239 4.13 1.36 12.13
CA ASN A 239 4.86 1.93 11.00
C ASN A 239 6.21 1.19 10.79
N LYS A 240 6.36 0.59 9.61
CA LYS A 240 7.52 -0.24 9.23
C LYS A 240 8.85 0.51 9.20
N PHE A 241 8.83 1.84 9.21
CA PHE A 241 10.02 2.69 9.17
C PHE A 241 10.55 3.08 10.54
N ILE A 242 9.83 2.80 11.64
CA ILE A 242 10.27 3.08 13.02
C ILE A 242 11.68 2.55 13.31
N PRO A 243 12.08 1.32 12.93
CA PRO A 243 13.44 0.84 13.19
C PRO A 243 14.52 1.75 12.58
N TYR A 244 14.31 2.23 11.35
CA TYR A 244 15.27 3.11 10.66
C TYR A 244 15.24 4.55 11.15
N TYR A 245 14.13 4.98 11.72
CA TYR A 245 14.04 6.25 12.45
C TYR A 245 14.89 6.23 13.73
N LEU A 246 14.87 5.11 14.45
CA LEU A 246 15.65 4.92 15.67
C LEU A 246 17.13 4.66 15.39
N TYR A 247 17.45 3.95 14.31
CA TYR A 247 18.81 3.55 13.90
C TYR A 247 19.03 3.82 12.42
N PRO A 248 19.22 5.09 11.99
CA PRO A 248 19.33 5.46 10.58
C PRO A 248 20.49 4.78 9.83
N GLN A 249 21.54 4.36 10.56
CA GLN A 249 22.70 3.68 10.01
C GLN A 249 22.45 2.18 9.70
N ALA A 250 21.33 1.61 10.15
CA ALA A 250 21.05 0.21 9.91
C ALA A 250 20.75 -0.08 8.45
N THR A 251 21.19 -1.25 7.97
CA THR A 251 20.87 -1.77 6.64
C THR A 251 19.60 -2.59 6.64
N TYR A 252 19.40 -3.41 7.68
CA TYR A 252 18.26 -4.33 7.80
C TYR A 252 17.55 -4.18 9.13
N ALA A 253 16.26 -4.50 9.14
CA ALA A 253 15.48 -4.62 10.36
C ALA A 253 14.62 -5.89 10.33
N ILE A 254 14.64 -6.63 11.43
CA ILE A 254 13.80 -7.79 11.66
C ILE A 254 12.94 -7.52 12.89
N GLY A 255 11.62 -7.55 12.71
CA GLY A 255 10.66 -7.36 13.79
C GLY A 255 9.83 -8.61 14.00
N LEU A 256 9.76 -9.09 15.22
CA LEU A 256 8.85 -10.15 15.65
C LEU A 256 7.68 -9.51 16.41
N SER A 257 6.48 -9.69 15.90
CA SER A 257 5.26 -9.11 16.46
C SER A 257 4.13 -10.14 16.48
N ARG A 258 3.15 -9.89 17.34
CA ARG A 258 1.96 -10.74 17.48
C ARG A 258 0.69 -9.89 17.36
N SER A 259 -0.26 -10.38 16.58
CA SER A 259 -1.62 -9.86 16.48
C SER A 259 -2.63 -10.90 16.97
N SER A 260 -3.91 -10.58 16.88
CA SER A 260 -5.01 -11.48 17.24
C SER A 260 -5.04 -12.79 16.45
N PHE A 261 -4.50 -12.79 15.22
CA PHE A 261 -4.62 -13.92 14.29
C PHE A 261 -3.28 -14.52 13.83
N ARG A 262 -2.12 -13.91 14.15
CA ARG A 262 -0.80 -14.43 13.75
C ARG A 262 0.34 -13.92 14.60
N THR A 263 1.45 -14.68 14.57
CA THR A 263 2.80 -14.20 14.90
C THR A 263 3.54 -13.90 13.58
N LYS A 264 4.06 -12.68 13.42
CA LYS A 264 4.67 -12.19 12.18
C LYS A 264 6.16 -11.93 12.39
N VAL A 265 6.99 -12.46 11.50
CA VAL A 265 8.37 -12.02 11.30
C VAL A 265 8.37 -11.07 10.10
N ALA A 266 8.61 -9.80 10.35
CA ALA A 266 8.78 -8.80 9.31
C ALA A 266 10.27 -8.59 9.06
N VAL A 267 10.67 -8.61 7.78
CA VAL A 267 12.07 -8.43 7.35
C VAL A 267 12.11 -7.28 6.36
N GLY A 268 12.91 -6.26 6.63
CA GLY A 268 12.99 -5.07 5.78
C GLY A 268 14.43 -4.60 5.59
N SER A 269 14.65 -3.88 4.50
CA SER A 269 15.87 -3.11 4.28
C SER A 269 15.58 -1.62 4.40
N ASN A 270 16.58 -0.87 4.85
CA ASN A 270 16.51 0.58 4.98
C ASN A 270 16.40 1.24 3.59
N PRO A 271 15.30 1.96 3.28
CA PRO A 271 15.17 2.65 1.99
C PRO A 271 16.23 3.74 1.77
N TRP A 272 16.76 4.30 2.84
CA TRP A 272 17.76 5.38 2.82
C TRP A 272 19.20 4.89 2.97
N THR A 273 19.42 3.58 2.90
CA THR A 273 20.79 3.00 2.96
C THR A 273 21.63 3.45 1.78
N ARG A 274 22.95 3.55 2.01
CA ARG A 274 23.92 3.81 0.95
C ARG A 274 24.33 2.55 0.17
N ALA A 275 23.89 1.38 0.61
CA ALA A 275 24.17 0.12 -0.07
C ALA A 275 23.52 0.08 -1.45
N THR A 276 24.25 -0.37 -2.46
CA THR A 276 23.73 -0.60 -3.81
C THR A 276 22.88 -1.86 -3.84
N GLU A 277 22.00 -2.00 -4.83
CA GLU A 277 21.17 -3.20 -4.98
C GLU A 277 21.98 -4.50 -5.02
N SER A 278 23.13 -4.50 -5.69
CA SER A 278 24.02 -5.67 -5.78
C SER A 278 24.66 -6.07 -4.43
N GLN A 279 24.70 -5.16 -3.47
CA GLN A 279 25.17 -5.39 -2.11
C GLN A 279 24.07 -5.85 -1.16
N MET A 280 22.82 -5.81 -1.60
CA MET A 280 21.65 -6.12 -0.76
C MET A 280 21.22 -7.57 -0.94
N VAL A 281 20.82 -8.18 0.17
CA VAL A 281 20.21 -9.52 0.17
C VAL A 281 18.77 -9.42 -0.33
N ASN A 282 18.34 -10.37 -1.16
CA ASN A 282 16.94 -10.48 -1.57
C ASN A 282 16.12 -11.08 -0.43
N LEU A 283 15.34 -10.22 0.25
CA LEU A 283 14.59 -10.59 1.45
C LEU A 283 13.39 -11.49 1.16
N ALA A 284 12.79 -11.40 -0.04
CA ALA A 284 11.73 -12.33 -0.45
C ALA A 284 12.21 -13.77 -0.43
N LYS A 285 13.41 -14.04 -1.00
CA LYS A 285 14.00 -15.39 -1.03
C LYS A 285 14.29 -15.95 0.37
N ILE A 286 14.61 -15.07 1.33
CA ILE A 286 14.74 -15.48 2.73
C ILE A 286 13.39 -15.89 3.29
N CYS A 287 12.36 -15.06 3.12
CA CYS A 287 11.02 -15.31 3.65
C CYS A 287 10.36 -16.56 3.03
N GLU A 288 10.57 -16.80 1.73
CA GLU A 288 10.05 -17.97 1.01
C GLU A 288 10.50 -19.30 1.61
N ARG A 289 11.72 -19.37 2.18
CA ARG A 289 12.23 -20.57 2.87
C ARG A 289 11.39 -21.00 4.08
N TYR A 290 10.63 -20.05 4.63
CA TYR A 290 9.76 -20.25 5.78
C TYR A 290 8.26 -20.17 5.43
N GLY A 291 7.92 -20.28 4.13
CA GLY A 291 6.54 -20.19 3.67
C GLY A 291 5.96 -18.77 3.66
N GLY A 292 6.83 -17.76 3.75
CA GLY A 292 6.47 -16.36 3.61
C GLY A 292 6.66 -15.85 2.17
N GLY A 293 6.75 -14.53 2.01
CA GLY A 293 6.98 -13.90 0.71
C GLY A 293 7.29 -12.42 0.85
N GLY A 294 7.31 -11.72 -0.29
CA GLY A 294 7.56 -10.28 -0.35
C GLY A 294 8.22 -9.86 -1.64
N HIS A 295 9.00 -8.78 -1.54
CA HIS A 295 9.84 -8.24 -2.62
C HIS A 295 11.31 -8.27 -2.20
N ALA A 296 12.21 -7.96 -3.13
CA ALA A 296 13.65 -7.98 -2.85
C ALA A 296 14.07 -7.17 -1.62
N ARG A 297 13.37 -6.07 -1.32
CA ARG A 297 13.67 -5.12 -0.24
C ARG A 297 12.84 -5.31 1.04
N VAL A 298 11.76 -6.08 0.99
CA VAL A 298 10.85 -6.28 2.13
C VAL A 298 10.17 -7.63 2.03
N GLY A 299 10.05 -8.34 3.15
CA GLY A 299 9.33 -9.60 3.21
C GLY A 299 8.69 -9.83 4.58
N ALA A 300 7.82 -10.82 4.62
CA ALA A 300 7.19 -11.24 5.87
C ALA A 300 6.89 -12.74 5.87
N ILE A 301 6.91 -13.31 7.08
CA ILE A 301 6.52 -14.68 7.35
C ILE A 301 5.41 -14.61 8.40
N SER A 302 4.32 -15.34 8.15
CA SER A 302 3.18 -15.41 9.08
C SER A 302 3.09 -16.82 9.65
N PHE A 303 3.15 -16.91 10.97
CA PHE A 303 2.94 -18.14 11.72
C PHE A 303 1.60 -18.06 12.45
N PRO A 304 0.88 -19.16 12.66
CA PRO A 304 -0.23 -19.23 13.61
C PRO A 304 0.21 -18.71 14.98
N PRO A 305 -0.69 -18.09 15.75
CA PRO A 305 -0.33 -17.48 17.04
C PRO A 305 0.35 -18.45 18.04
N GLU A 306 -0.03 -19.72 18.00
CA GLU A 306 0.50 -20.81 18.83
C GLU A 306 1.92 -21.27 18.44
N ARG A 307 2.38 -20.94 17.24
CA ARG A 307 3.73 -21.28 16.73
C ARG A 307 4.75 -20.15 16.96
N GLY A 308 4.61 -19.39 18.03
CA GLY A 308 5.48 -18.26 18.35
C GLY A 308 6.96 -18.63 18.52
N GLU A 309 7.27 -19.82 19.07
CA GLU A 309 8.64 -20.30 19.24
C GLU A 309 9.31 -20.60 17.89
N GLU A 310 8.57 -21.14 16.91
CA GLU A 310 9.08 -21.36 15.58
C GLU A 310 9.35 -20.02 14.84
N ALA A 311 8.46 -19.04 15.04
CA ALA A 311 8.66 -17.70 14.54
C ALA A 311 9.92 -17.05 15.10
N ARG A 312 10.17 -17.22 16.41
CA ARG A 312 11.38 -16.72 17.09
C ARG A 312 12.64 -17.41 16.59
N ALA A 313 12.62 -18.72 16.39
CA ALA A 313 13.73 -19.48 15.83
C ALA A 313 14.07 -19.02 14.39
N ALA A 314 13.05 -18.85 13.55
CA ALA A 314 13.21 -18.32 12.19
C ALA A 314 13.80 -16.91 12.22
N ALA A 315 13.26 -16.00 13.04
CA ALA A 315 13.77 -14.64 13.19
C ALA A 315 15.24 -14.63 13.61
N THR A 316 15.62 -15.45 14.59
CA THR A 316 17.02 -15.56 15.06
C THR A 316 17.97 -15.99 13.93
N THR A 317 17.59 -16.99 13.14
CA THR A 317 18.39 -17.46 12.00
C THR A 317 18.53 -16.37 10.93
N ILE A 318 17.45 -15.66 10.61
CA ILE A 318 17.45 -14.56 9.64
C ILE A 318 18.35 -13.42 10.12
N VAL A 319 18.29 -13.07 11.41
CA VAL A 319 19.16 -12.04 12.01
C VAL A 319 20.63 -12.40 11.84
N GLN A 320 21.02 -13.64 12.12
CA GLN A 320 22.41 -14.11 11.96
C GLN A 320 22.86 -14.02 10.50
N GLU A 321 22.03 -14.45 9.57
CA GLU A 321 22.30 -14.39 8.14
C GLU A 321 22.50 -12.95 7.65
N LEU A 322 21.62 -12.03 8.02
CA LEU A 322 21.68 -10.64 7.60
C LEU A 322 22.83 -9.86 8.26
N ARG A 323 23.19 -10.20 9.50
CA ARG A 323 24.41 -9.68 10.15
C ARG A 323 25.68 -10.11 9.39
N ALA A 324 25.75 -11.38 8.99
CA ALA A 324 26.89 -11.90 8.24
C ALA A 324 26.97 -11.32 6.81
N ALA A 325 25.84 -10.93 6.23
CA ALA A 325 25.75 -10.35 4.89
C ALA A 325 25.78 -8.81 4.88
N ASN A 326 26.01 -8.16 6.03
CA ASN A 326 26.03 -6.69 6.10
C ASN A 326 27.12 -6.10 5.19
N PRO A 327 26.78 -5.21 4.23
CA PRO A 327 27.76 -4.61 3.35
C PRO A 327 28.71 -3.61 4.04
N PHE A 328 28.38 -3.21 5.27
CA PHE A 328 29.17 -2.30 6.10
C PHE A 328 29.51 -2.97 7.45
N PRO A 329 30.44 -3.96 7.46
CA PRO A 329 30.82 -4.61 8.71
C PRO A 329 31.36 -3.57 9.70
N SER A 330 31.03 -3.76 10.98
CA SER A 330 31.62 -2.96 12.06
C SER A 330 33.11 -3.16 12.08
N ALA A 331 33.89 -2.08 12.13
CA ALA A 331 35.33 -2.12 12.20
C ALA A 331 35.83 -2.74 13.54
#